data_d63907c2924db2ee1dd98739b46ed0a6
#
_entry.id   d63907c2924db2ee1dd98739b46ed0a6
#
_cell.length_a   1.000
_cell.length_b   1.000
_cell.length_c   1.000
_cell.angle_alpha   90.00
_cell.angle_beta   90.00
_cell.angle_gamma   90.00
#
_symmetry.space_group_name_H-M   'P 1'
#
loop_
_entity.id
_entity.type
_entity.pdbx_description
1 polymer ?
#
loop_
_entity_poly.entity_id
_entity_poly.type
_entity_poly.pdbx_seq_one_letter_code
_entity_poly.pdbx_strand_id
1 'polypeptide(L)'
;LSHVNERYIDLTIQKEDVQFIVQQRLLQKNEHQKAQIRQHLSQFTVMFPHMNNNLDTYVNLFPVHPSYFENFSLIRIGKSQREVLKTLSRKFASIMDNEVPDAEPGLICYDSYWKDMLSNVDLKADPDVSKVSDIAALIDQKIEDNFTRGLAPKKTLAHRIVAAASIKMLQADLSHANGVTADSLANDLCHIDITCEN
;
A
#
# COMPACT_ATOMS: atom_id res chain seq x y z
N LEU A 1 -18.70 -34.50 19.97
CA LEU A 1 -18.18 -33.23 19.38
C LEU A 1 -17.05 -33.42 18.39
N SER A 2 -16.44 -34.64 18.30
CA SER A 2 -15.31 -34.93 17.38
C SER A 2 -15.71 -35.13 15.91
N HIS A 3 -16.95 -35.43 15.60
CA HIS A 3 -17.41 -35.73 14.24
C HIS A 3 -17.80 -34.55 13.37
N VAL A 4 -17.76 -33.33 13.91
CA VAL A 4 -18.11 -32.12 13.15
C VAL A 4 -16.91 -31.56 12.40
N ASN A 5 -15.69 -31.75 12.92
CA ASN A 5 -14.47 -31.25 12.28
C ASN A 5 -14.05 -31.97 11.01
N GLU A 6 -14.52 -33.21 10.79
CA GLU A 6 -14.16 -33.99 9.58
C GLU A 6 -14.93 -33.56 8.32
N ARG A 7 -15.89 -32.64 8.41
CA ARG A 7 -16.73 -32.19 7.29
C ARG A 7 -16.38 -30.79 6.77
N TYR A 8 -15.46 -30.09 7.42
CA TYR A 8 -15.06 -28.75 7.01
C TYR A 8 -13.63 -28.79 6.52
N ILE A 9 -13.42 -28.52 5.24
CA ILE A 9 -12.12 -28.20 4.69
C ILE A 9 -11.90 -26.73 4.99
N ASP A 10 -10.95 -26.41 5.86
CA ASP A 10 -10.50 -25.03 6.09
C ASP A 10 -9.79 -24.54 4.81
N LEU A 11 -10.52 -23.82 3.99
CA LEU A 11 -9.97 -23.12 2.84
C LEU A 11 -9.29 -21.82 3.33
N THR A 12 -8.00 -21.90 3.55
CA THR A 12 -7.20 -20.70 3.80
C THR A 12 -6.84 -20.07 2.47
N ILE A 13 -7.44 -18.93 2.15
CA ILE A 13 -7.08 -18.15 0.97
C ILE A 13 -5.71 -17.51 1.23
N GLN A 14 -4.73 -17.81 0.38
CA GLN A 14 -3.38 -17.28 0.47
C GLN A 14 -3.31 -15.84 -0.07
N LYS A 15 -2.19 -15.16 0.18
CA LYS A 15 -1.91 -13.80 -0.33
C LYS A 15 -2.02 -13.73 -1.86
N GLU A 16 -1.47 -14.72 -2.52
CA GLU A 16 -1.48 -14.86 -3.97
C GLU A 16 -2.90 -14.97 -4.52
N ASP A 17 -3.80 -15.61 -3.77
CA ASP A 17 -5.22 -15.73 -4.13
C ASP A 17 -5.90 -14.35 -4.09
N VAL A 18 -5.61 -13.52 -3.08
CA VAL A 18 -6.18 -12.16 -2.98
C VAL A 18 -5.72 -11.30 -4.14
N GLN A 19 -4.42 -11.30 -4.43
CA GLN A 19 -3.85 -10.58 -5.56
C GLN A 19 -4.46 -11.04 -6.88
N PHE A 20 -4.57 -12.35 -7.08
CA PHE A 20 -5.20 -12.95 -8.25
C PHE A 20 -6.68 -12.56 -8.39
N ILE A 21 -7.45 -12.62 -7.30
CA ILE A 21 -8.87 -12.20 -7.30
C ILE A 21 -9.00 -10.72 -7.66
N VAL A 22 -8.17 -9.85 -7.08
CA VAL A 22 -8.18 -8.42 -7.41
C VAL A 22 -7.87 -8.21 -8.90
N GLN A 23 -6.83 -8.85 -9.40
CA GLN A 23 -6.43 -8.76 -10.80
C GLN A 23 -7.52 -9.25 -11.75
N GLN A 24 -8.14 -10.39 -11.45
CA GLN A 24 -9.13 -11.03 -12.34
C GLN A 24 -10.54 -10.44 -12.24
N ARG A 25 -10.92 -9.86 -11.11
CA ARG A 25 -12.29 -9.38 -10.88
C ARG A 25 -12.44 -7.88 -10.82
N LEU A 26 -11.44 -7.17 -10.30
CA LEU A 26 -11.51 -5.73 -10.11
C LEU A 26 -10.68 -4.95 -11.14
N LEU A 27 -9.61 -5.54 -11.66
CA LEU A 27 -8.62 -4.86 -12.50
C LEU A 27 -8.51 -5.49 -13.90
N GLN A 28 -9.60 -6.06 -14.42
CA GLN A 28 -9.58 -6.59 -15.79
C GLN A 28 -9.24 -5.48 -16.78
N LYS A 29 -8.27 -5.76 -17.66
CA LYS A 29 -7.79 -4.85 -18.68
C LYS A 29 -7.69 -5.56 -20.02
N ASN A 30 -8.11 -4.89 -21.08
CA ASN A 30 -7.82 -5.34 -22.43
C ASN A 30 -6.38 -4.99 -22.83
N GLU A 31 -5.90 -5.55 -23.94
CA GLU A 31 -4.51 -5.36 -24.38
C GLU A 31 -4.18 -3.90 -24.70
N HIS A 32 -5.15 -3.13 -25.21
CA HIS A 32 -4.96 -1.70 -25.46
C HIS A 32 -4.73 -0.92 -24.16
N GLN A 33 -5.53 -1.18 -23.12
CA GLN A 33 -5.36 -0.58 -21.80
C GLN A 33 -4.02 -0.96 -21.17
N LYS A 34 -3.62 -2.25 -21.26
CA LYS A 34 -2.30 -2.69 -20.78
C LYS A 34 -1.16 -1.98 -21.51
N ALA A 35 -1.28 -1.79 -22.82
CA ALA A 35 -0.26 -1.07 -23.60
C ALA A 35 -0.15 0.41 -23.16
N GLN A 36 -1.25 1.09 -22.93
CA GLN A 36 -1.26 2.47 -22.43
C GLN A 36 -0.63 2.56 -21.02
N ILE A 37 -1.01 1.66 -20.10
CA ILE A 37 -0.45 1.61 -18.75
C ILE A 37 1.05 1.33 -18.82
N ARG A 38 1.48 0.40 -19.66
CA ARG A 38 2.90 0.09 -19.86
C ARG A 38 3.67 1.31 -20.35
N GLN A 39 3.13 2.02 -21.33
CA GLN A 39 3.74 3.24 -21.87
C GLN A 39 3.89 4.30 -20.76
N HIS A 40 2.85 4.50 -19.95
CA HIS A 40 2.89 5.42 -18.83
C HIS A 40 3.94 5.01 -17.78
N LEU A 41 3.89 3.77 -17.28
CA LEU A 41 4.80 3.31 -16.23
C LEU A 41 6.26 3.24 -16.70
N SER A 42 6.52 2.97 -17.98
CA SER A 42 7.88 2.92 -18.55
C SER A 42 8.66 4.22 -18.39
N GLN A 43 7.98 5.34 -18.24
CA GLN A 43 8.63 6.65 -18.01
C GLN A 43 9.32 6.72 -16.63
N PHE A 44 8.89 5.88 -15.68
CA PHE A 44 9.35 5.89 -14.31
C PHE A 44 10.33 4.75 -13.98
N THR A 45 10.54 3.82 -14.90
CA THR A 45 11.37 2.62 -14.65
C THR A 45 12.84 2.93 -14.35
N VAL A 46 13.37 4.05 -14.86
CA VAL A 46 14.72 4.50 -14.54
C VAL A 46 14.83 4.95 -13.08
N MET A 47 13.79 5.57 -12.55
CA MET A 47 13.74 6.05 -11.17
C MET A 47 13.43 4.93 -10.16
N PHE A 48 12.71 3.89 -10.59
CA PHE A 48 12.27 2.80 -9.74
C PHE A 48 12.74 1.44 -10.29
N PRO A 49 13.94 0.97 -9.91
CA PRO A 49 14.51 -0.29 -10.43
C PRO A 49 13.62 -1.51 -10.18
N HIS A 50 12.91 -1.55 -9.05
CA HIS A 50 11.97 -2.64 -8.76
C HIS A 50 10.80 -2.66 -9.76
N MET A 51 10.29 -1.51 -10.16
CA MET A 51 9.27 -1.40 -11.21
C MET A 51 9.80 -1.89 -12.56
N ASN A 52 11.03 -1.52 -12.91
CA ASN A 52 11.66 -1.96 -14.15
C ASN A 52 11.74 -3.49 -14.24
N ASN A 53 12.20 -4.12 -13.16
CA ASN A 53 12.36 -5.58 -13.10
C ASN A 53 11.03 -6.35 -13.10
N ASN A 54 9.93 -5.71 -12.73
CA ASN A 54 8.63 -6.35 -12.52
C ASN A 54 7.49 -5.65 -13.29
N LEU A 55 7.80 -4.97 -14.40
CA LEU A 55 6.86 -4.08 -15.10
C LEU A 55 5.53 -4.76 -15.46
N ASP A 56 5.56 -6.03 -15.86
CA ASP A 56 4.35 -6.80 -16.17
C ASP A 56 3.41 -6.93 -14.95
N THR A 57 3.97 -7.14 -13.78
CA THR A 57 3.21 -7.20 -12.52
C THR A 57 2.57 -5.86 -12.22
N TYR A 58 3.31 -4.76 -12.38
CA TYR A 58 2.77 -3.41 -12.20
C TYR A 58 1.65 -3.10 -13.19
N VAL A 59 1.81 -3.44 -14.45
CA VAL A 59 0.76 -3.27 -15.49
C VAL A 59 -0.51 -4.04 -15.14
N ASN A 60 -0.36 -5.30 -14.73
CA ASN A 60 -1.49 -6.16 -14.40
C ASN A 60 -2.23 -5.68 -13.14
N LEU A 61 -1.52 -5.17 -12.14
CA LEU A 61 -2.08 -4.70 -10.87
C LEU A 61 -2.45 -3.21 -10.88
N PHE A 62 -2.05 -2.44 -11.90
CA PHE A 62 -2.37 -1.02 -11.96
C PHE A 62 -3.86 -0.74 -11.68
N PRO A 63 -4.23 0.22 -10.85
CA PRO A 63 -3.39 1.24 -10.20
C PRO A 63 -2.84 0.83 -8.82
N VAL A 64 -2.82 -0.45 -8.45
CA VAL A 64 -2.33 -0.91 -7.15
C VAL A 64 -0.85 -1.27 -7.24
N HIS A 65 -0.05 -0.76 -6.30
CA HIS A 65 1.34 -1.15 -6.17
C HIS A 65 1.45 -2.61 -5.69
N PRO A 66 2.34 -3.44 -6.27
CA PRO A 66 2.46 -4.86 -5.87
C PRO A 66 2.71 -5.04 -4.36
N SER A 67 3.54 -4.19 -3.74
CA SER A 67 3.84 -4.25 -2.30
C SER A 67 2.62 -4.01 -1.39
N TYR A 68 1.50 -3.50 -1.93
CA TYR A 68 0.26 -3.35 -1.17
C TYR A 68 -0.20 -4.68 -0.59
N PHE A 69 -0.24 -5.72 -1.43
CA PHE A 69 -0.66 -7.06 -1.01
C PHE A 69 0.36 -7.70 -0.07
N GLU A 70 1.65 -7.47 -0.32
CA GLU A 70 2.73 -7.98 0.52
C GLU A 70 2.65 -7.43 1.93
N ASN A 71 2.57 -6.11 2.04
CA ASN A 71 2.51 -5.45 3.33
C ASN A 71 1.22 -5.77 4.07
N PHE A 72 0.09 -5.83 3.35
CA PHE A 72 -1.18 -6.18 3.96
C PHE A 72 -1.17 -7.60 4.56
N SER A 73 -0.58 -8.57 3.88
CA SER A 73 -0.54 -9.96 4.35
C SER A 73 0.26 -10.13 5.65
N LEU A 74 1.19 -9.24 5.93
CA LEU A 74 2.06 -9.26 7.10
C LEU A 74 1.43 -8.58 8.34
N ILE A 75 0.40 -7.77 8.17
CA ILE A 75 -0.30 -7.12 9.29
C ILE A 75 -1.08 -8.17 10.08
N ARG A 76 -0.90 -8.24 11.40
CA ARG A 76 -1.61 -9.20 12.27
C ARG A 76 -3.03 -8.82 12.58
N ILE A 77 -3.32 -7.53 12.53
CA ILE A 77 -4.56 -6.92 13.01
C ILE A 77 -5.53 -6.77 11.84
N GLY A 78 -6.80 -7.07 12.07
CA GLY A 78 -7.85 -6.87 11.06
C GLY A 78 -7.76 -7.79 9.84
N LYS A 79 -7.21 -8.97 10.00
CA LYS A 79 -6.97 -9.98 8.95
C LYS A 79 -8.23 -10.51 8.28
N SER A 80 -8.91 -9.70 7.54
CA SER A 80 -9.94 -10.17 6.63
C SER A 80 -9.55 -9.78 5.21
N GLN A 81 -9.32 -10.77 4.37
CA GLN A 81 -9.13 -10.56 2.93
C GLN A 81 -10.32 -9.80 2.32
N ARG A 82 -11.50 -10.00 2.90
CA ARG A 82 -12.69 -9.23 2.57
C ARG A 82 -12.51 -7.74 2.84
N GLU A 83 -11.77 -7.35 3.89
CA GLU A 83 -11.47 -5.95 4.20
C GLU A 83 -10.52 -5.33 3.18
N VAL A 84 -9.51 -6.07 2.69
CA VAL A 84 -8.65 -5.62 1.57
C VAL A 84 -9.49 -5.30 0.35
N LEU A 85 -10.33 -6.25 -0.08
CA LEU A 85 -11.17 -6.09 -1.26
C LEU A 85 -12.12 -4.90 -1.12
N LYS A 86 -12.74 -4.74 0.05
CA LYS A 86 -13.64 -3.63 0.37
C LYS A 86 -12.91 -2.28 0.33
N THR A 87 -11.73 -2.22 0.93
CA THR A 87 -10.90 -1.00 0.96
C THR A 87 -10.44 -0.62 -0.44
N LEU A 88 -9.92 -1.58 -1.23
CA LEU A 88 -9.52 -1.33 -2.61
C LEU A 88 -10.71 -0.92 -3.48
N SER A 89 -11.87 -1.57 -3.33
CA SER A 89 -13.08 -1.20 -4.09
C SER A 89 -13.50 0.24 -3.82
N ARG A 90 -13.44 0.70 -2.55
CA ARG A 90 -13.73 2.10 -2.21
C ARG A 90 -12.71 3.07 -2.82
N LYS A 91 -11.42 2.70 -2.80
CA LYS A 91 -10.35 3.52 -3.42
C LYS A 91 -10.52 3.59 -4.93
N PHE A 92 -10.83 2.49 -5.60
CA PHE A 92 -11.10 2.50 -7.04
C PHE A 92 -12.29 3.39 -7.38
N ALA A 93 -13.38 3.30 -6.62
CA ALA A 93 -14.53 4.17 -6.81
C ALA A 93 -14.18 5.67 -6.65
N SER A 94 -13.24 6.00 -5.76
CA SER A 94 -12.83 7.39 -5.54
C SER A 94 -11.91 7.98 -6.62
N ILE A 95 -11.27 7.12 -7.43
CA ILE A 95 -10.32 7.56 -8.48
C ILE A 95 -10.82 7.25 -9.90
N MET A 96 -11.97 6.61 -10.04
CA MET A 96 -12.44 6.03 -11.31
C MET A 96 -12.57 7.06 -12.45
N ASP A 97 -12.93 8.30 -12.13
CA ASP A 97 -13.08 9.38 -13.09
C ASP A 97 -11.91 10.39 -13.07
N ASN A 98 -10.85 10.08 -12.34
CA ASN A 98 -9.68 10.94 -12.30
C ASN A 98 -8.68 10.56 -13.40
N GLU A 99 -8.05 11.56 -13.97
CA GLU A 99 -6.92 11.35 -14.87
C GLU A 99 -5.71 10.83 -14.08
N VAL A 100 -4.93 9.95 -14.74
CA VAL A 100 -3.66 9.50 -14.18
C VAL A 100 -2.66 10.65 -14.30
N PRO A 101 -1.96 11.03 -13.20
CA PRO A 101 -0.99 12.12 -13.26
C PRO A 101 0.15 11.79 -14.22
N ASP A 102 0.51 12.70 -15.13
CA ASP A 102 1.65 12.49 -16.04
C ASP A 102 3.00 12.50 -15.32
N ALA A 103 3.08 13.23 -14.20
CA ALA A 103 4.32 13.43 -13.44
C ALA A 103 4.58 12.34 -12.38
N GLU A 104 3.65 11.44 -12.15
CA GLU A 104 3.74 10.40 -11.10
C GLU A 104 3.22 9.05 -11.64
N PRO A 105 3.70 7.92 -11.10
CA PRO A 105 3.20 6.60 -11.50
C PRO A 105 1.71 6.38 -11.27
N GLY A 106 1.06 7.15 -10.39
CA GLY A 106 -0.37 7.04 -10.09
C GLY A 106 -0.76 5.74 -9.37
N LEU A 107 0.10 5.26 -8.47
CA LEU A 107 -0.09 3.98 -7.79
C LEU A 107 -0.71 4.16 -6.39
N ILE A 108 -1.66 3.28 -6.06
CA ILE A 108 -2.20 3.11 -4.72
C ILE A 108 -1.21 2.25 -3.93
N CYS A 109 -0.46 2.87 -3.02
CA CYS A 109 0.52 2.21 -2.18
C CYS A 109 -0.09 1.87 -0.80
N TYR A 110 0.57 0.99 -0.06
CA TYR A 110 0.06 0.48 1.22
C TYR A 110 -0.04 1.54 2.32
N ASP A 111 0.70 2.65 2.23
CA ASP A 111 0.58 3.81 3.13
C ASP A 111 -0.88 4.29 3.25
N SER A 112 -1.60 4.23 2.15
CA SER A 112 -3.01 4.63 2.09
C SER A 112 -3.93 3.80 2.99
N TYR A 113 -3.53 2.58 3.37
CA TYR A 113 -4.30 1.72 4.27
C TYR A 113 -4.29 2.23 5.72
N TRP A 114 -3.25 2.98 6.13
CA TRP A 114 -3.17 3.56 7.47
C TRP A 114 -4.38 4.41 7.82
N LYS A 115 -4.78 5.28 6.90
CA LYS A 115 -5.98 6.12 7.08
C LYS A 115 -7.27 5.29 7.19
N ASP A 116 -7.39 4.25 6.40
CA ASP A 116 -8.55 3.34 6.45
C ASP A 116 -8.59 2.58 7.78
N MET A 117 -7.45 2.16 8.29
CA MET A 117 -7.30 1.50 9.59
C MET A 117 -7.74 2.42 10.73
N LEU A 118 -7.28 3.67 10.74
CA LEU A 118 -7.65 4.65 11.76
C LEU A 118 -9.13 5.08 11.71
N SER A 119 -9.76 4.96 10.56
CA SER A 119 -11.20 5.26 10.40
C SER A 119 -12.10 4.10 10.84
N ASN A 120 -11.56 2.90 11.03
CA ASN A 120 -12.27 1.74 11.55
C ASN A 120 -12.16 1.71 13.07
N VAL A 121 -13.31 1.86 13.76
CA VAL A 121 -13.38 1.95 15.24
C VAL A 121 -12.78 0.71 15.91
N ASP A 122 -13.06 -0.48 15.37
CA ASP A 122 -12.59 -1.74 15.94
C ASP A 122 -11.07 -1.88 15.80
N LEU A 123 -10.52 -1.53 14.64
CA LEU A 123 -9.08 -1.58 14.41
C LEU A 123 -8.33 -0.52 15.22
N LYS A 124 -8.91 0.69 15.33
CA LYS A 124 -8.31 1.77 16.11
C LYS A 124 -8.29 1.46 17.61
N ALA A 125 -9.21 0.64 18.10
CA ALA A 125 -9.28 0.22 19.50
C ALA A 125 -8.23 -0.88 19.85
N ASP A 126 -7.59 -1.48 18.85
CA ASP A 126 -6.52 -2.45 19.08
C ASP A 126 -5.33 -1.77 19.77
N PRO A 127 -4.77 -2.37 20.85
CA PRO A 127 -3.68 -1.76 21.62
C PRO A 127 -2.42 -1.42 20.81
N ASP A 128 -2.07 -2.26 19.82
CA ASP A 128 -0.89 -2.04 18.98
C ASP A 128 -1.15 -0.91 17.99
N VAL A 129 -2.34 -0.86 17.39
CA VAL A 129 -2.74 0.25 16.50
C VAL A 129 -2.82 1.56 17.27
N SER A 130 -3.41 1.57 18.47
CA SER A 130 -3.50 2.76 19.30
C SER A 130 -2.10 3.32 19.62
N LYS A 131 -1.18 2.46 20.08
CA LYS A 131 0.19 2.84 20.40
C LYS A 131 0.94 3.42 19.20
N VAL A 132 0.85 2.78 18.04
CA VAL A 132 1.47 3.27 16.80
C VAL A 132 0.82 4.58 16.36
N SER A 133 -0.51 4.71 16.51
CA SER A 133 -1.25 5.93 16.19
C SER A 133 -0.82 7.12 17.03
N ASP A 134 -0.57 6.92 18.33
CA ASP A 134 -0.10 7.97 19.22
C ASP A 134 1.29 8.48 18.79
N ILE A 135 2.19 7.56 18.43
CA ILE A 135 3.53 7.93 17.91
C ILE A 135 3.41 8.66 16.57
N ALA A 136 2.60 8.14 15.66
CA ALA A 136 2.38 8.75 14.35
C ALA A 136 1.82 10.18 14.48
N ALA A 137 0.84 10.40 15.37
CA ALA A 137 0.26 11.71 15.63
C ALA A 137 1.30 12.74 16.13
N LEU A 138 2.23 12.31 16.99
CA LEU A 138 3.33 13.18 17.45
C LEU A 138 4.28 13.57 16.32
N ILE A 139 4.56 12.63 15.40
CA ILE A 139 5.41 12.92 14.23
C ILE A 139 4.66 13.82 13.25
N ASP A 140 3.38 13.53 12.98
CA ASP A 140 2.54 14.35 12.11
C ASP A 140 2.45 15.79 12.62
N GLN A 141 2.30 16.00 13.94
CA GLN A 141 2.34 17.33 14.53
C GLN A 141 3.67 18.05 14.25
N LYS A 142 4.79 17.34 14.39
CA LYS A 142 6.12 17.91 14.07
C LYS A 142 6.27 18.26 12.59
N ILE A 143 5.68 17.46 11.70
CA ILE A 143 5.65 17.76 10.26
C ILE A 143 4.84 19.04 10.03
N GLU A 144 3.65 19.17 10.63
CA GLU A 144 2.83 20.38 10.53
C GLU A 144 3.58 21.63 10.98
N ASP A 145 4.31 21.55 12.09
CA ASP A 145 5.03 22.67 12.69
C ASP A 145 6.30 23.07 11.91
N ASN A 146 7.01 22.10 11.32
CA ASN A 146 8.35 22.33 10.76
C ASN A 146 8.38 22.34 9.22
N PHE A 147 7.43 21.68 8.53
CA PHE A 147 7.38 21.67 7.07
C PHE A 147 6.70 22.94 6.56
N THR A 148 7.42 24.05 6.71
CA THR A 148 6.97 25.38 6.30
C THR A 148 7.86 25.92 5.17
N ARG A 149 7.45 26.98 4.49
CA ARG A 149 8.20 27.66 3.43
C ARG A 149 8.69 26.67 2.36
N GLY A 150 10.00 26.52 2.18
CA GLY A 150 10.61 25.66 1.16
C GLY A 150 10.32 24.17 1.32
N LEU A 151 9.97 23.70 2.53
CA LEU A 151 9.60 22.29 2.79
C LEU A 151 8.10 22.04 2.67
N ALA A 152 7.27 23.06 2.57
CA ALA A 152 5.81 22.92 2.49
C ALA A 152 5.34 21.99 1.35
N PRO A 153 5.93 21.97 0.15
CA PRO A 153 5.55 21.04 -0.92
C PRO A 153 5.79 19.56 -0.55
N LYS A 154 6.76 19.29 0.32
CA LYS A 154 7.11 17.93 0.75
C LYS A 154 6.28 17.39 1.92
N LYS A 155 5.36 18.20 2.47
CA LYS A 155 4.53 17.85 3.61
C LYS A 155 3.69 16.58 3.35
N THR A 156 3.02 16.51 2.21
CA THR A 156 2.21 15.36 1.82
C THR A 156 3.04 14.07 1.79
N LEU A 157 4.23 14.14 1.21
CA LEU A 157 5.15 13.01 1.17
C LEU A 157 5.60 12.60 2.57
N ALA A 158 5.92 13.56 3.45
CA ALA A 158 6.31 13.28 4.83
C ALA A 158 5.20 12.52 5.58
N HIS A 159 3.93 12.93 5.45
CA HIS A 159 2.79 12.18 6.02
C HIS A 159 2.63 10.78 5.42
N ARG A 160 2.86 10.61 4.12
CA ARG A 160 2.87 9.28 3.49
C ARG A 160 3.96 8.38 4.06
N ILE A 161 5.15 8.91 4.31
CA ILE A 161 6.25 8.17 4.95
C ILE A 161 5.87 7.75 6.37
N VAL A 162 5.25 8.62 7.16
CA VAL A 162 4.75 8.27 8.51
C VAL A 162 3.72 7.16 8.43
N ALA A 163 2.76 7.26 7.52
CA ALA A 163 1.75 6.23 7.32
C ALA A 163 2.35 4.88 6.92
N ALA A 164 3.31 4.89 5.98
CA ALA A 164 4.01 3.69 5.55
C ALA A 164 4.80 3.03 6.70
N ALA A 165 5.55 3.84 7.46
CA ALA A 165 6.28 3.38 8.64
C ALA A 165 5.33 2.79 9.70
N SER A 166 4.18 3.42 9.94
CA SER A 166 3.16 2.93 10.87
C SER A 166 2.63 1.55 10.47
N ILE A 167 2.34 1.33 9.19
CA ILE A 167 1.95 0.02 8.67
C ILE A 167 3.06 -1.02 8.88
N LYS A 168 4.31 -0.67 8.61
CA LYS A 168 5.46 -1.56 8.84
C LYS A 168 5.63 -1.94 10.32
N MET A 169 5.39 -1.02 11.24
CA MET A 169 5.44 -1.30 12.69
C MET A 169 4.40 -2.32 13.16
N LEU A 170 3.28 -2.46 12.44
CA LEU A 170 2.22 -3.43 12.76
C LEU A 170 2.43 -4.81 12.12
N GLN A 171 3.51 -5.00 11.38
CA GLN A 171 3.82 -6.29 10.76
C GLN A 171 4.38 -7.30 11.76
N ALA A 172 4.03 -8.55 11.52
CA ALA A 172 4.35 -9.63 12.43
C ALA A 172 5.77 -10.17 12.32
N ASP A 173 6.50 -9.78 11.30
CA ASP A 173 7.80 -10.35 11.02
C ASP A 173 8.88 -9.74 11.93
N LEU A 174 9.21 -10.47 12.98
CA LEU A 174 10.28 -10.14 13.91
C LEU A 174 11.67 -10.52 13.37
N SER A 175 11.75 -11.16 12.21
CA SER A 175 13.01 -11.60 11.59
C SER A 175 13.72 -10.47 10.85
N HIS A 176 13.01 -9.41 10.53
CA HIS A 176 13.59 -8.20 9.93
C HIS A 176 13.86 -7.15 10.98
N ALA A 177 14.98 -6.47 10.87
CA ALA A 177 15.34 -5.36 11.75
C ALA A 177 14.16 -4.37 11.82
N ASN A 178 13.80 -3.96 13.04
CA ASN A 178 12.69 -3.04 13.28
C ASN A 178 12.99 -1.69 12.59
N GLY A 179 12.40 -1.48 11.44
CA GLY A 179 12.54 -0.22 10.71
C GLY A 179 12.31 -0.34 9.21
N VAL A 180 12.25 0.80 8.57
CA VAL A 180 12.20 0.95 7.11
C VAL A 180 13.45 1.69 6.65
N THR A 181 14.03 1.25 5.55
CA THR A 181 15.12 1.98 4.89
C THR A 181 14.55 2.99 3.89
N ALA A 182 15.33 4.02 3.57
CA ALA A 182 14.94 4.98 2.54
C ALA A 182 14.69 4.29 1.18
N ASP A 183 15.54 3.32 0.83
CA ASP A 183 15.40 2.56 -0.42
C ASP A 183 14.11 1.74 -0.46
N SER A 184 13.74 1.08 0.64
CA SER A 184 12.49 0.33 0.70
C SER A 184 11.28 1.25 0.56
N LEU A 185 11.31 2.41 1.20
CA LEU A 185 10.24 3.41 1.10
C LEU A 185 10.16 4.01 -0.30
N ALA A 186 11.30 4.30 -0.93
CA ALA A 186 11.35 4.81 -2.30
C ALA A 186 10.69 3.84 -3.28
N ASN A 187 11.03 2.56 -3.19
CA ASN A 187 10.43 1.52 -4.02
C ASN A 187 8.94 1.30 -3.72
N ASP A 188 8.56 1.27 -2.45
CA ASP A 188 7.19 0.95 -2.02
C ASP A 188 6.19 2.09 -2.24
N LEU A 189 6.63 3.35 -2.16
CA LEU A 189 5.77 4.53 -2.33
C LEU A 189 5.80 5.08 -3.74
N CYS A 190 6.81 4.73 -4.54
CA CYS A 190 7.01 5.18 -5.92
C CYS A 190 6.75 6.69 -6.09
N HIS A 191 7.29 7.48 -5.17
CA HIS A 191 7.16 8.95 -5.23
C HIS A 191 8.45 9.55 -5.76
N ILE A 192 8.36 10.43 -6.75
CA ILE A 192 9.50 11.00 -7.47
C ILE A 192 10.48 11.78 -6.57
N ASP A 193 9.98 12.35 -5.46
CA ASP A 193 10.83 13.09 -4.51
C ASP A 193 11.59 12.19 -3.51
N ILE A 194 11.38 10.86 -3.54
CA ILE A 194 12.10 9.91 -2.68
C ILE A 194 13.25 9.23 -3.45
N THR A 195 13.49 9.57 -4.70
CA THR A 195 14.61 9.00 -5.44
C THR A 195 15.92 9.32 -4.72
N CYS A 196 16.61 8.28 -4.24
CA CYS A 196 17.95 8.42 -3.68
C CYS A 196 18.88 8.88 -4.81
N GLU A 197 19.33 10.12 -4.76
CA GLU A 197 20.51 10.52 -5.54
C GLU A 197 21.70 9.73 -5.00
N ASN A 198 22.26 8.85 -5.84
CA ASN A 198 23.52 8.16 -5.58
C ASN A 198 24.71 9.14 -5.68
#